data_804b20114b6d71821a799f62316208ab
#
_entry.id   804b20114b6d71821a799f62316208ab
#
_cell.length_a   1.000
_cell.length_b   1.000
_cell.length_c   1.000
_cell.angle_alpha   90.00
_cell.angle_beta   90.00
_cell.angle_gamma   90.00
#
_symmetry.space_group_name_H-M   'P 1'
#
loop_
_entity.id
_entity.type
_entity.pdbx_description
1 polymer ?
#
loop_
_entity_poly.entity_id
_entity_poly.type
_entity_poly.pdbx_seq_one_letter_code
_entity_poly.pdbx_strand_id
1 'polypeptide(L)'
;VKDDGKCYYLNSDGTPKTGWLSDNGKWYCLNDQGIMATGWVEADGTSYYMNDDGSMASNCWIQQDGNWYYLNTSGAISTGWRSINDKWYYFREDGVMMIGWITDNGKTYCLDGDGYMITNSWEEKDGKTYYLGEDGTIMTGKITVNNQTYFLNSDGTLVTSDWYKYDNSWYYLDENGLPKTGWLQLDSKWYYLKEDGIMATGELIIDNKKYTFDENGVWDGKSTAVKTTGSGPMVALTFDDGPGQYTERILNTLAANGAKATFFMLGTNIPNYPDAVKKMESLGCELANHTFDHKDLATLDTTAIQNEVSSTNDKLNALVGHGASLVRPPYGSYNSTVKSVIGFPMILWSID
;
A
#
# COMPACT_ATOMS: atom_id res chain seq x y z
N VAL A 1 -15.10 14.51 57.49
CA VAL A 1 -16.07 15.39 58.17
C VAL A 1 -16.62 16.35 57.14
N LYS A 2 -17.90 16.71 57.24
CA LYS A 2 -18.55 17.69 56.38
C LYS A 2 -18.99 18.90 57.19
N ASP A 3 -18.58 20.08 56.76
CA ASP A 3 -18.92 21.34 57.37
C ASP A 3 -19.25 22.39 56.26
N ASP A 4 -20.39 23.08 56.37
CA ASP A 4 -20.87 24.07 55.42
C ASP A 4 -20.76 23.61 53.92
N GLY A 5 -21.15 22.36 53.69
CA GLY A 5 -21.06 21.74 52.34
C GLY A 5 -19.64 21.30 51.92
N LYS A 6 -18.60 21.64 52.66
CA LYS A 6 -17.20 21.31 52.38
C LYS A 6 -16.81 20.01 53.10
N CYS A 7 -16.02 19.18 52.45
CA CYS A 7 -15.50 17.92 53.01
C CYS A 7 -14.07 18.12 53.49
N TYR A 8 -13.77 17.59 54.68
CA TYR A 8 -12.47 17.63 55.33
C TYR A 8 -12.06 16.24 55.79
N TYR A 9 -10.77 15.98 55.81
CA TYR A 9 -10.20 14.83 56.50
C TYR A 9 -9.40 15.32 57.69
N LEU A 10 -9.65 14.76 58.89
CA LEU A 10 -8.97 15.19 60.10
C LEU A 10 -7.84 14.22 60.47
N ASN A 11 -6.72 14.77 60.83
CA ASN A 11 -5.61 14.05 61.46
C ASN A 11 -6.06 13.52 62.87
N SER A 12 -5.26 12.65 63.48
CA SER A 12 -5.55 12.08 64.80
C SER A 12 -5.60 13.10 65.93
N ASP A 13 -5.00 14.28 65.70
CA ASP A 13 -5.02 15.41 66.70
C ASP A 13 -6.20 16.37 66.42
N GLY A 14 -7.08 16.06 65.46
CA GLY A 14 -8.24 16.87 65.13
C GLY A 14 -7.96 18.01 64.15
N THR A 15 -6.74 18.22 63.70
CA THR A 15 -6.42 19.25 62.68
C THR A 15 -6.81 18.77 61.26
N PRO A 16 -7.23 19.68 60.38
CA PRO A 16 -7.48 19.33 58.99
C PRO A 16 -6.22 18.84 58.30
N LYS A 17 -6.32 17.72 57.57
CA LYS A 17 -5.30 17.24 56.63
C LYS A 17 -5.23 18.19 55.43
N THR A 18 -4.02 18.46 54.92
CA THR A 18 -3.78 19.20 53.67
C THR A 18 -2.94 18.40 52.73
N GLY A 19 -2.94 18.74 51.43
CA GLY A 19 -2.19 18.04 50.40
C GLY A 19 -2.80 16.67 50.04
N TRP A 20 -1.97 15.79 49.52
CA TRP A 20 -2.38 14.47 49.09
C TRP A 20 -2.70 13.52 50.26
N LEU A 21 -3.80 12.81 50.12
CA LEU A 21 -4.26 11.80 51.06
C LEU A 21 -4.61 10.51 50.34
N SER A 22 -4.06 9.39 50.78
CA SER A 22 -4.53 8.05 50.36
C SER A 22 -5.43 7.48 51.46
N ASP A 23 -6.65 7.15 51.09
CA ASP A 23 -7.63 6.52 51.97
C ASP A 23 -8.39 5.40 51.25
N ASN A 24 -8.43 4.21 51.81
CA ASN A 24 -9.08 3.01 51.27
C ASN A 24 -8.69 2.72 49.79
N GLY A 25 -7.43 2.95 49.39
CA GLY A 25 -6.91 2.72 48.05
C GLY A 25 -7.29 3.80 47.02
N LYS A 26 -7.93 4.89 47.45
CA LYS A 26 -8.20 6.07 46.63
C LYS A 26 -7.33 7.24 47.07
N TRP A 27 -6.97 8.09 46.09
CA TRP A 27 -6.25 9.32 46.34
C TRP A 27 -7.20 10.51 46.35
N TYR A 28 -6.97 11.45 47.25
CA TYR A 28 -7.69 12.70 47.44
C TYR A 28 -6.69 13.85 47.53
N CYS A 29 -7.10 15.02 47.07
CA CYS A 29 -6.32 16.25 47.21
C CYS A 29 -7.11 17.24 48.11
N LEU A 30 -6.45 17.72 49.15
CA LEU A 30 -7.02 18.73 50.07
C LEU A 30 -6.20 19.99 49.93
N ASN A 31 -6.87 21.14 49.79
CA ASN A 31 -6.20 22.44 49.70
C ASN A 31 -5.55 22.87 51.02
N ASP A 32 -4.87 24.02 51.06
CA ASP A 32 -4.20 24.54 52.25
C ASP A 32 -5.15 24.80 53.43
N GLN A 33 -6.47 24.87 53.17
CA GLN A 33 -7.50 25.01 54.20
C GLN A 33 -8.07 23.65 54.63
N GLY A 34 -7.54 22.53 54.09
CA GLY A 34 -8.00 21.16 54.33
C GLY A 34 -9.30 20.80 53.63
N ILE A 35 -9.76 21.62 52.68
CA ILE A 35 -10.99 21.34 51.92
C ILE A 35 -10.67 20.37 50.78
N MET A 36 -11.44 19.29 50.69
CA MET A 36 -11.33 18.30 49.65
C MET A 36 -11.64 18.92 48.26
N ALA A 37 -10.74 18.77 47.33
CA ALA A 37 -10.89 19.27 45.99
C ALA A 37 -11.78 18.36 45.13
N THR A 38 -12.45 18.97 44.14
CA THR A 38 -13.13 18.32 43.02
C THR A 38 -12.79 19.06 41.74
N GLY A 39 -12.88 18.39 40.59
CA GLY A 39 -12.46 18.95 39.31
C GLY A 39 -10.94 18.98 39.16
N TRP A 40 -10.43 19.89 38.28
CA TRP A 40 -9.00 19.99 38.03
C TRP A 40 -8.23 20.56 39.22
N VAL A 41 -7.13 19.93 39.57
CA VAL A 41 -6.16 20.40 40.55
C VAL A 41 -4.75 20.36 39.96
N GLU A 42 -3.92 21.31 40.32
CA GLU A 42 -2.50 21.35 39.97
C GLU A 42 -1.67 21.06 41.23
N ALA A 43 -0.75 20.12 41.14
CA ALA A 43 0.18 19.79 42.16
C ALA A 43 1.55 19.46 41.58
N ASP A 44 2.60 20.13 42.07
CA ASP A 44 3.97 19.99 41.60
C ASP A 44 4.12 20.14 40.06
N GLY A 45 3.38 21.10 39.47
CA GLY A 45 3.40 21.39 38.04
C GLY A 45 2.71 20.32 37.18
N THR A 46 1.91 19.43 37.79
CA THR A 46 1.15 18.38 37.10
C THR A 46 -0.35 18.53 37.39
N SER A 47 -1.17 18.44 36.39
CA SER A 47 -2.63 18.49 36.52
C SER A 47 -3.22 17.11 36.76
N TYR A 48 -4.19 17.05 37.67
CA TYR A 48 -4.97 15.88 38.06
C TYR A 48 -6.46 16.23 38.03
N TYR A 49 -7.33 15.25 37.93
CA TYR A 49 -8.77 15.47 37.99
C TYR A 49 -9.37 14.69 39.17
N MET A 50 -10.10 15.40 40.03
CA MET A 50 -10.80 14.85 41.19
C MET A 50 -12.28 14.69 40.85
N ASN A 51 -12.80 13.47 40.98
CA ASN A 51 -14.21 13.18 40.80
C ASN A 51 -15.10 13.97 41.78
N ASP A 52 -16.42 13.95 41.57
CA ASP A 52 -17.36 14.61 42.47
C ASP A 52 -17.33 14.05 43.90
N ASP A 53 -16.89 12.79 44.07
CA ASP A 53 -16.69 12.18 45.40
C ASP A 53 -15.32 12.56 46.00
N GLY A 54 -14.55 13.41 45.34
CA GLY A 54 -13.20 13.85 45.73
C GLY A 54 -12.09 12.86 45.40
N SER A 55 -12.41 11.66 44.90
CA SER A 55 -11.36 10.69 44.53
C SER A 55 -10.67 11.09 43.24
N MET A 56 -9.35 10.88 43.17
CA MET A 56 -8.56 11.13 41.97
C MET A 56 -8.96 10.16 40.84
N ALA A 57 -9.27 10.71 39.68
CA ALA A 57 -9.48 9.95 38.49
C ALA A 57 -8.13 9.45 37.94
N SER A 58 -8.08 8.25 37.38
CA SER A 58 -6.89 7.69 36.73
C SER A 58 -7.26 6.66 35.65
N ASN A 59 -6.39 6.50 34.67
CA ASN A 59 -6.57 5.57 33.54
C ASN A 59 -7.92 5.72 32.86
N CYS A 60 -8.36 6.95 32.63
CA CYS A 60 -9.67 7.26 32.08
C CYS A 60 -9.68 8.55 31.25
N TRP A 61 -10.68 8.65 30.41
CA TRP A 61 -10.97 9.85 29.63
C TRP A 61 -11.82 10.82 30.43
N ILE A 62 -11.50 12.11 30.31
CA ILE A 62 -12.29 13.21 30.85
C ILE A 62 -12.70 14.10 29.68
N GLN A 63 -13.98 14.48 29.62
CA GLN A 63 -14.46 15.50 28.70
C GLN A 63 -14.87 16.74 29.50
N GLN A 64 -14.31 17.87 29.17
CA GLN A 64 -14.67 19.15 29.78
C GLN A 64 -14.57 20.29 28.76
N ASP A 65 -15.56 21.14 28.74
CA ASP A 65 -15.63 22.33 27.86
C ASP A 65 -15.41 22.00 26.37
N GLY A 66 -15.90 20.82 25.93
CA GLY A 66 -15.75 20.33 24.56
C GLY A 66 -14.39 19.69 24.24
N ASN A 67 -13.45 19.70 25.16
CA ASN A 67 -12.15 19.08 25.00
C ASN A 67 -12.07 17.72 25.66
N TRP A 68 -11.25 16.83 25.09
CA TRP A 68 -10.93 15.52 25.65
C TRP A 68 -9.51 15.51 26.26
N TYR A 69 -9.41 14.86 27.42
CA TYR A 69 -8.20 14.67 28.18
C TYR A 69 -8.07 13.20 28.58
N TYR A 70 -6.87 12.71 28.76
CA TYR A 70 -6.64 11.37 29.30
C TYR A 70 -5.75 11.42 30.52
N LEU A 71 -6.21 10.82 31.60
CA LEU A 71 -5.43 10.65 32.82
C LEU A 71 -4.73 9.31 32.80
N ASN A 72 -3.42 9.31 33.00
CA ASN A 72 -2.63 8.10 33.02
C ASN A 72 -2.87 7.27 34.30
N THR A 73 -2.19 6.16 34.42
CA THR A 73 -2.34 5.27 35.60
C THR A 73 -1.96 5.92 36.92
N SER A 74 -1.13 6.97 36.94
CA SER A 74 -0.79 7.74 38.14
C SER A 74 -1.80 8.85 38.45
N GLY A 75 -2.83 9.04 37.62
CA GLY A 75 -3.80 10.13 37.70
C GLY A 75 -3.33 11.42 37.03
N ALA A 76 -2.09 11.50 36.58
CA ALA A 76 -1.56 12.68 35.92
C ALA A 76 -2.15 12.84 34.49
N ILE A 77 -2.38 14.09 34.11
CA ILE A 77 -2.80 14.43 32.74
C ILE A 77 -1.77 13.93 31.72
N SER A 78 -2.23 13.38 30.61
CA SER A 78 -1.37 12.94 29.53
C SER A 78 -1.00 14.10 28.61
N THR A 79 0.26 14.14 28.17
CA THR A 79 0.78 15.10 27.17
C THR A 79 1.65 14.36 26.17
N GLY A 80 1.80 14.91 24.94
CA GLY A 80 2.51 14.26 23.85
C GLY A 80 1.84 12.98 23.37
N TRP A 81 2.61 12.14 22.71
CA TRP A 81 2.09 10.87 22.19
C TRP A 81 1.78 9.85 23.29
N ARG A 82 0.62 9.23 23.20
CA ARG A 82 0.16 8.15 24.10
C ARG A 82 -0.52 7.04 23.32
N SER A 83 -0.14 5.81 23.61
CA SER A 83 -0.88 4.62 23.18
C SER A 83 -1.91 4.24 24.24
N ILE A 84 -3.17 4.19 23.83
CA ILE A 84 -4.31 3.86 24.70
C ILE A 84 -5.14 2.81 23.96
N ASN A 85 -5.23 1.59 24.49
CA ASN A 85 -5.92 0.45 23.85
C ASN A 85 -5.42 0.22 22.39
N ASP A 86 -4.11 0.16 22.20
CA ASP A 86 -3.41 -0.05 20.93
C ASP A 86 -3.65 1.03 19.86
N LYS A 87 -4.20 2.19 20.22
CA LYS A 87 -4.37 3.35 19.38
C LYS A 87 -3.50 4.50 19.85
N TRP A 88 -2.90 5.22 18.91
CA TRP A 88 -2.07 6.37 19.21
C TRP A 88 -2.89 7.66 19.18
N TYR A 89 -2.67 8.49 20.21
CA TYR A 89 -3.25 9.82 20.39
C TYR A 89 -2.14 10.82 20.65
N TYR A 90 -2.40 12.07 20.34
CA TYR A 90 -1.50 13.16 20.69
C TYR A 90 -2.22 14.20 21.55
N PHE A 91 -1.60 14.57 22.65
CA PHE A 91 -2.10 15.57 23.59
C PHE A 91 -1.15 16.76 23.60
N ARG A 92 -1.70 17.98 23.55
CA ARG A 92 -0.91 19.22 23.72
C ARG A 92 -0.29 19.26 25.12
N GLU A 93 0.55 20.29 25.37
CA GLU A 93 1.17 20.52 26.68
C GLU A 93 0.13 20.81 27.79
N ASP A 94 -1.03 21.39 27.42
CA ASP A 94 -2.17 21.61 28.34
C ASP A 94 -3.06 20.35 28.49
N GLY A 95 -2.69 19.23 27.91
CA GLY A 95 -3.37 17.94 27.99
C GLY A 95 -4.57 17.79 27.05
N VAL A 96 -4.89 18.77 26.23
CA VAL A 96 -6.00 18.65 25.26
C VAL A 96 -5.64 17.68 24.15
N MET A 97 -6.50 16.67 23.92
CA MET A 97 -6.38 15.75 22.80
C MET A 97 -6.49 16.48 21.48
N MET A 98 -5.57 16.20 20.58
CA MET A 98 -5.55 16.77 19.23
C MET A 98 -6.35 15.91 18.24
N ILE A 99 -6.88 16.58 17.23
CA ILE A 99 -7.49 16.00 16.03
C ILE A 99 -6.95 16.72 14.79
N GLY A 100 -7.07 16.10 13.63
CA GLY A 100 -6.59 16.68 12.37
C GLY A 100 -5.07 16.68 12.25
N TRP A 101 -4.54 17.60 11.46
CA TRP A 101 -3.13 17.64 11.14
C TRP A 101 -2.30 18.29 12.26
N ILE A 102 -1.24 17.61 12.67
CA ILE A 102 -0.29 18.09 13.67
C ILE A 102 1.14 17.96 13.15
N THR A 103 2.05 18.73 13.74
CA THR A 103 3.50 18.58 13.52
C THR A 103 4.16 18.38 14.86
N ASP A 104 4.93 17.31 14.98
CA ASP A 104 5.73 16.98 16.14
C ASP A 104 7.15 16.57 15.72
N ASN A 105 8.17 17.18 16.35
CA ASN A 105 9.59 16.94 16.05
C ASN A 105 9.93 17.00 14.54
N GLY A 106 9.31 17.94 13.80
CA GLY A 106 9.51 18.13 12.37
C GLY A 106 8.84 17.11 11.46
N LYS A 107 8.07 16.17 12.00
CA LYS A 107 7.24 15.22 11.27
C LYS A 107 5.76 15.62 11.34
N THR A 108 5.04 15.37 10.26
CA THR A 108 3.61 15.69 10.16
C THR A 108 2.79 14.41 10.25
N TYR A 109 1.73 14.45 11.04
CA TYR A 109 0.79 13.38 11.30
C TYR A 109 -0.64 13.87 11.09
N CYS A 110 -1.57 12.97 10.90
CA CYS A 110 -3.00 13.26 10.90
C CYS A 110 -3.72 12.38 11.93
N LEU A 111 -4.60 13.00 12.70
CA LEU A 111 -5.45 12.35 13.69
C LEU A 111 -6.90 12.44 13.20
N ASP A 112 -7.66 11.39 13.31
CA ASP A 112 -9.08 11.40 12.92
C ASP A 112 -9.96 12.21 13.89
N GLY A 113 -11.27 12.22 13.64
CA GLY A 113 -12.25 12.94 14.49
C GLY A 113 -12.37 12.40 15.91
N ASP A 114 -11.93 11.18 16.16
CA ASP A 114 -11.87 10.53 17.48
C ASP A 114 -10.48 10.67 18.14
N GLY A 115 -9.54 11.36 17.46
CA GLY A 115 -8.17 11.58 17.93
C GLY A 115 -7.19 10.46 17.65
N TYR A 116 -7.57 9.42 16.86
CA TYR A 116 -6.66 8.33 16.50
C TYR A 116 -5.67 8.75 15.42
N MET A 117 -4.41 8.39 15.58
CA MET A 117 -3.42 8.57 14.52
C MET A 117 -3.78 7.73 13.29
N ILE A 118 -3.93 8.39 12.16
CA ILE A 118 -4.21 7.75 10.87
C ILE A 118 -2.91 7.17 10.31
N THR A 119 -2.98 5.94 9.81
CA THR A 119 -1.86 5.23 9.20
C THR A 119 -2.30 4.52 7.92
N ASN A 120 -1.37 4.27 7.00
CA ASN A 120 -1.61 3.55 5.74
C ASN A 120 -2.82 4.08 4.96
N SER A 121 -2.99 5.40 4.92
CA SER A 121 -4.15 6.07 4.32
C SER A 121 -3.77 7.28 3.49
N TRP A 122 -4.60 7.57 2.48
CA TRP A 122 -4.57 8.81 1.74
C TRP A 122 -5.35 9.88 2.49
N GLU A 123 -4.74 11.05 2.68
CA GLU A 123 -5.36 12.17 3.38
C GLU A 123 -5.17 13.47 2.60
N GLU A 124 -6.16 14.35 2.71
CA GLU A 124 -6.11 15.66 2.07
C GLU A 124 -5.78 16.78 3.08
N LYS A 125 -4.95 17.70 2.66
CA LYS A 125 -4.65 18.95 3.39
C LYS A 125 -4.45 20.08 2.41
N ASP A 126 -5.17 21.17 2.59
CA ASP A 126 -5.06 22.38 1.78
C ASP A 126 -5.17 22.10 0.25
N GLY A 127 -6.06 21.19 -0.13
CA GLY A 127 -6.29 20.79 -1.53
C GLY A 127 -5.17 19.94 -2.15
N LYS A 128 -4.29 19.39 -1.34
CA LYS A 128 -3.21 18.48 -1.73
C LYS A 128 -3.41 17.11 -1.08
N THR A 129 -3.05 16.07 -1.80
CA THR A 129 -3.18 14.68 -1.35
C THR A 129 -1.83 14.15 -0.85
N TYR A 130 -1.83 13.48 0.29
CA TYR A 130 -0.69 12.89 0.96
C TYR A 130 -0.98 11.43 1.31
N TYR A 131 0.06 10.62 1.42
CA TYR A 131 -0.06 9.26 1.95
C TYR A 131 0.66 9.16 3.30
N LEU A 132 -0.07 8.72 4.31
CA LEU A 132 0.49 8.44 5.63
C LEU A 132 0.94 6.98 5.70
N GLY A 133 2.18 6.76 6.08
CA GLY A 133 2.77 5.44 6.23
C GLY A 133 2.30 4.69 7.47
N GLU A 134 2.90 3.53 7.72
CA GLU A 134 2.60 2.70 8.89
C GLU A 134 2.91 3.40 10.22
N ASP A 135 3.92 4.27 10.25
CA ASP A 135 4.29 5.08 11.40
C ASP A 135 3.47 6.38 11.54
N GLY A 136 2.46 6.58 10.69
CA GLY A 136 1.61 7.78 10.65
C GLY A 136 2.24 9.01 10.02
N THR A 137 3.49 8.93 9.54
CA THR A 137 4.16 10.07 8.92
C THR A 137 3.87 10.18 7.42
N ILE A 138 3.94 11.39 6.88
CA ILE A 138 3.85 11.63 5.43
C ILE A 138 4.99 10.89 4.72
N MET A 139 4.63 10.09 3.72
CA MET A 139 5.59 9.42 2.84
C MET A 139 6.04 10.32 1.70
N THR A 140 7.20 10.01 1.12
CA THR A 140 7.79 10.72 -0.04
C THR A 140 8.36 9.73 -1.04
N GLY A 141 8.57 10.16 -2.29
CA GLY A 141 9.18 9.34 -3.33
C GLY A 141 8.22 8.31 -3.91
N LYS A 142 8.75 7.16 -4.32
CA LYS A 142 7.95 6.07 -4.90
C LYS A 142 7.36 5.20 -3.81
N ILE A 143 6.05 4.99 -3.86
CA ILE A 143 5.32 4.10 -2.95
C ILE A 143 4.47 3.10 -3.73
N THR A 144 4.12 2.00 -3.09
CA THR A 144 3.17 1.02 -3.62
C THR A 144 2.01 0.85 -2.65
N VAL A 145 0.80 1.12 -3.12
CA VAL A 145 -0.43 0.98 -2.34
C VAL A 145 -1.40 0.12 -3.15
N ASN A 146 -1.89 -0.97 -2.57
CA ASN A 146 -2.82 -1.91 -3.24
C ASN A 146 -2.32 -2.37 -4.62
N ASN A 147 -1.04 -2.74 -4.74
CA ASN A 147 -0.36 -3.13 -5.98
C ASN A 147 -0.28 -2.03 -7.06
N GLN A 148 -0.60 -0.78 -6.75
CA GLN A 148 -0.44 0.37 -7.63
C GLN A 148 0.74 1.22 -7.19
N THR A 149 1.51 1.70 -8.17
CA THR A 149 2.65 2.60 -7.92
C THR A 149 2.20 4.05 -7.96
N TYR A 150 2.64 4.83 -6.97
CA TYR A 150 2.44 6.26 -6.89
C TYR A 150 3.76 6.97 -6.64
N PHE A 151 3.82 8.23 -7.01
CA PHE A 151 4.98 9.08 -6.76
C PHE A 151 4.58 10.32 -5.97
N LEU A 152 5.34 10.56 -4.92
CA LEU A 152 5.15 11.69 -4.01
C LEU A 152 6.36 12.62 -4.10
N ASN A 153 6.11 13.91 -4.14
CA ASN A 153 7.14 14.94 -4.09
C ASN A 153 7.94 14.89 -2.79
N SER A 154 9.02 15.65 -2.70
CA SER A 154 9.82 15.78 -1.48
C SER A 154 9.06 16.38 -0.30
N ASP A 155 7.98 17.14 -0.57
CA ASP A 155 7.04 17.63 0.45
C ASP A 155 5.92 16.65 0.79
N GLY A 156 5.92 15.46 0.18
CA GLY A 156 4.94 14.40 0.37
C GLY A 156 3.67 14.52 -0.47
N THR A 157 3.54 15.54 -1.31
CA THR A 157 2.35 15.71 -2.16
C THR A 157 2.33 14.71 -3.31
N LEU A 158 1.14 14.13 -3.57
CA LEU A 158 0.94 13.22 -4.70
C LEU A 158 1.19 13.98 -6.04
N VAL A 159 1.97 13.36 -6.91
CA VAL A 159 2.20 13.87 -8.27
C VAL A 159 1.06 13.40 -9.15
N THR A 160 0.37 14.34 -9.81
CA THR A 160 -0.73 14.07 -10.73
C THR A 160 -0.60 14.93 -11.99
N SER A 161 -1.01 14.37 -13.13
CA SER A 161 -1.05 15.07 -14.43
C SER A 161 0.27 15.75 -14.81
N ASP A 162 1.40 15.17 -14.42
CA ASP A 162 2.72 15.78 -14.63
C ASP A 162 3.81 14.72 -14.79
N TRP A 163 4.97 15.20 -15.26
CA TRP A 163 6.20 14.44 -15.35
C TRP A 163 6.89 14.31 -13.98
N TYR A 164 7.38 13.12 -13.68
CA TYR A 164 8.17 12.87 -12.48
C TYR A 164 9.42 12.06 -12.79
N LYS A 165 10.57 12.54 -12.30
CA LYS A 165 11.84 11.83 -12.45
C LYS A 165 12.15 11.04 -11.19
N TYR A 166 12.27 9.72 -11.32
CA TYR A 166 12.66 8.83 -10.26
C TYR A 166 13.73 7.84 -10.74
N ASP A 167 14.82 7.68 -9.99
CA ASP A 167 15.92 6.78 -10.29
C ASP A 167 16.40 6.87 -11.76
N ASN A 168 16.71 8.10 -12.20
CA ASN A 168 17.11 8.46 -13.57
C ASN A 168 16.09 8.15 -14.68
N SER A 169 14.90 7.69 -14.36
CA SER A 169 13.81 7.42 -15.30
C SER A 169 12.70 8.47 -15.21
N TRP A 170 12.11 8.83 -16.34
CA TRP A 170 10.97 9.72 -16.39
C TRP A 170 9.67 8.92 -16.48
N TYR A 171 8.67 9.36 -15.72
CA TYR A 171 7.30 8.85 -15.72
C TYR A 171 6.35 10.02 -15.97
N TYR A 172 5.22 9.77 -16.58
CA TYR A 172 4.11 10.70 -16.62
C TYR A 172 2.93 10.13 -15.83
N LEU A 173 2.47 10.89 -14.84
CA LEU A 173 1.38 10.46 -13.96
C LEU A 173 0.05 10.99 -14.52
N ASP A 174 -1.00 10.21 -14.43
CA ASP A 174 -2.34 10.64 -14.79
C ASP A 174 -2.99 11.50 -13.70
N GLU A 175 -4.25 11.86 -13.87
CA GLU A 175 -5.02 12.66 -12.91
C GLU A 175 -5.21 11.97 -11.56
N ASN A 176 -5.05 10.64 -11.50
CA ASN A 176 -5.15 9.84 -10.29
C ASN A 176 -3.77 9.54 -9.67
N GLY A 177 -2.69 10.04 -10.25
CA GLY A 177 -1.31 9.81 -9.80
C GLY A 177 -0.72 8.47 -10.23
N LEU A 178 -1.36 7.76 -11.18
CA LEU A 178 -0.87 6.49 -11.70
C LEU A 178 0.03 6.70 -12.91
N PRO A 179 1.15 5.95 -13.05
CA PRO A 179 2.00 6.01 -14.24
C PRO A 179 1.22 5.65 -15.52
N LYS A 180 1.25 6.53 -16.50
CA LYS A 180 0.73 6.25 -17.84
C LYS A 180 1.62 5.29 -18.58
N THR A 181 1.01 4.53 -19.51
CA THR A 181 1.68 3.64 -20.45
C THR A 181 1.17 3.90 -21.86
N GLY A 182 1.96 3.53 -22.88
CA GLY A 182 1.62 3.74 -24.27
C GLY A 182 1.91 5.15 -24.76
N TRP A 183 1.25 5.54 -25.86
CA TRP A 183 1.44 6.84 -26.50
C TRP A 183 0.82 7.98 -25.68
N LEU A 184 1.59 9.05 -25.52
CA LEU A 184 1.17 10.28 -24.82
C LEU A 184 1.46 11.48 -25.71
N GLN A 185 0.46 12.34 -25.93
CA GLN A 185 0.64 13.61 -26.62
C GLN A 185 0.53 14.77 -25.61
N LEU A 186 1.56 15.59 -25.54
CA LEU A 186 1.59 16.82 -24.75
C LEU A 186 2.18 17.94 -25.62
N ASP A 187 1.55 19.11 -25.63
CA ASP A 187 2.00 20.30 -26.35
C ASP A 187 2.45 20.00 -27.81
N SER A 188 1.63 19.22 -28.52
CA SER A 188 1.89 18.77 -29.90
C SER A 188 3.13 17.86 -30.06
N LYS A 189 3.74 17.42 -28.99
CA LYS A 189 4.83 16.42 -28.97
C LYS A 189 4.31 15.06 -28.59
N TRP A 190 4.88 14.02 -29.17
CA TRP A 190 4.54 12.65 -28.86
C TRP A 190 5.65 11.97 -28.07
N TYR A 191 5.24 11.26 -27.04
CA TYR A 191 6.06 10.45 -26.16
C TYR A 191 5.51 9.02 -26.12
N TYR A 192 6.33 8.09 -25.70
CA TYR A 192 5.88 6.73 -25.44
C TYR A 192 6.35 6.29 -24.05
N LEU A 193 5.39 5.88 -23.22
CA LEU A 193 5.64 5.31 -21.91
C LEU A 193 5.58 3.79 -22.07
N LYS A 194 6.64 3.09 -21.66
CA LYS A 194 6.72 1.63 -21.74
C LYS A 194 5.72 0.98 -20.78
N GLU A 195 5.62 -0.33 -20.79
CA GLU A 195 4.71 -1.08 -19.90
C GLU A 195 5.01 -0.86 -18.40
N ASP A 196 6.27 -0.58 -18.06
CA ASP A 196 6.72 -0.22 -16.71
C ASP A 196 6.50 1.28 -16.37
N GLY A 197 5.88 2.04 -17.26
CA GLY A 197 5.63 3.48 -17.15
C GLY A 197 6.83 4.36 -17.47
N ILE A 198 8.00 3.79 -17.78
CA ILE A 198 9.21 4.57 -18.08
C ILE A 198 9.12 5.18 -19.48
N MET A 199 9.42 6.47 -19.59
CA MET A 199 9.50 7.19 -20.85
C MET A 199 10.57 6.60 -21.76
N ALA A 200 10.21 6.31 -23.00
CA ALA A 200 11.12 5.80 -24.01
C ALA A 200 12.07 6.90 -24.50
N THR A 201 13.34 6.55 -24.69
CA THR A 201 14.37 7.35 -25.37
C THR A 201 15.14 6.45 -26.32
N GLY A 202 15.76 7.01 -27.36
CA GLY A 202 16.48 6.23 -28.38
C GLY A 202 15.53 5.45 -29.29
N GLU A 203 15.99 4.30 -29.78
CA GLU A 203 15.22 3.48 -30.69
C GLU A 203 14.35 2.46 -29.92
N LEU A 204 13.07 2.35 -30.30
CA LEU A 204 12.13 1.39 -29.73
C LEU A 204 11.28 0.77 -30.85
N ILE A 205 11.03 -0.53 -30.76
CA ILE A 205 10.12 -1.24 -31.65
C ILE A 205 8.76 -1.34 -30.98
N ILE A 206 7.73 -0.78 -31.60
CA ILE A 206 6.34 -0.81 -31.15
C ILE A 206 5.52 -1.32 -32.32
N ASP A 207 4.74 -2.38 -32.15
CA ASP A 207 3.86 -2.98 -33.20
C ASP A 207 4.59 -3.20 -34.54
N ASN A 208 5.78 -3.81 -34.50
CA ASN A 208 6.62 -4.08 -35.67
C ASN A 208 7.05 -2.83 -36.48
N LYS A 209 7.03 -1.67 -35.83
CA LYS A 209 7.58 -0.43 -36.38
C LYS A 209 8.65 0.10 -35.44
N LYS A 210 9.76 0.54 -36.00
CA LYS A 210 10.83 1.20 -35.29
C LYS A 210 10.53 2.69 -35.20
N TYR A 211 10.59 3.19 -33.98
CA TYR A 211 10.43 4.59 -33.63
C TYR A 211 11.73 5.11 -33.03
N THR A 212 12.01 6.39 -33.22
CA THR A 212 13.18 7.05 -32.61
C THR A 212 12.70 8.22 -31.75
N PHE A 213 13.14 8.19 -30.51
CA PHE A 213 12.88 9.24 -29.52
C PHE A 213 14.18 9.95 -29.17
N ASP A 214 14.15 11.26 -29.01
CA ASP A 214 15.31 12.03 -28.57
C ASP A 214 15.62 11.77 -27.06
N GLU A 215 16.63 12.45 -26.55
CA GLU A 215 17.03 12.35 -25.14
C GLU A 215 15.96 12.87 -24.16
N ASN A 216 15.03 13.70 -24.64
CA ASN A 216 13.89 14.20 -23.90
C ASN A 216 12.64 13.36 -24.11
N GLY A 217 12.74 12.21 -24.81
CA GLY A 217 11.64 11.29 -25.06
C GLY A 217 10.70 11.72 -26.17
N VAL A 218 11.01 12.78 -26.93
CA VAL A 218 10.15 13.26 -28.02
C VAL A 218 10.37 12.42 -29.26
N TRP A 219 9.26 11.87 -29.81
CA TRP A 219 9.30 11.13 -31.07
C TRP A 219 9.62 12.08 -32.26
N ASP A 220 10.49 11.64 -33.17
CA ASP A 220 10.94 12.39 -34.35
C ASP A 220 9.87 12.51 -35.48
N GLY A 221 8.67 11.95 -35.25
CA GLY A 221 7.57 11.93 -36.21
C GLY A 221 7.72 10.86 -37.31
N LYS A 222 8.75 10.01 -37.26
CA LYS A 222 9.01 8.98 -38.27
C LYS A 222 8.96 7.59 -37.68
N SER A 223 8.38 6.67 -38.43
CA SER A 223 8.46 5.25 -38.11
C SER A 223 8.85 4.45 -39.35
N THR A 224 9.68 3.45 -39.15
CA THR A 224 10.07 2.51 -40.21
C THR A 224 9.58 1.12 -39.87
N ALA A 225 8.92 0.46 -40.80
CA ALA A 225 8.57 -0.94 -40.60
C ALA A 225 9.84 -1.74 -40.38
N VAL A 226 9.87 -2.49 -39.27
CA VAL A 226 10.96 -3.46 -39.01
C VAL A 226 10.70 -4.59 -40.00
N LYS A 227 11.56 -4.73 -40.99
CA LYS A 227 11.58 -5.97 -41.80
C LYS A 227 11.96 -7.09 -40.80
N THR A 228 10.96 -7.83 -40.38
CA THR A 228 11.22 -9.17 -39.87
C THR A 228 11.94 -9.91 -40.98
N THR A 229 13.17 -10.32 -40.75
CA THR A 229 13.95 -11.12 -41.68
C THR A 229 13.32 -12.51 -41.79
N GLY A 230 12.19 -12.56 -42.50
CA GLY A 230 11.41 -13.75 -42.71
C GLY A 230 10.27 -13.36 -43.64
N SER A 231 10.53 -13.30 -44.98
CA SER A 231 9.49 -13.06 -45.99
C SER A 231 8.71 -14.32 -46.33
N GLY A 232 8.46 -15.18 -45.33
CA GLY A 232 7.67 -16.40 -45.44
C GLY A 232 6.51 -16.44 -44.44
N PRO A 233 5.59 -17.39 -44.60
CA PRO A 233 4.56 -17.62 -43.58
C PRO A 233 5.21 -17.83 -42.20
N MET A 234 4.74 -17.08 -41.21
CA MET A 234 5.20 -17.24 -39.83
C MET A 234 4.25 -18.14 -39.07
N VAL A 235 4.81 -19.05 -38.26
CA VAL A 235 4.07 -19.91 -37.34
C VAL A 235 4.55 -19.61 -35.94
N ALA A 236 3.63 -19.32 -35.04
CA ALA A 236 3.90 -19.27 -33.62
C ALA A 236 3.75 -20.67 -33.01
N LEU A 237 4.85 -21.24 -32.53
CA LEU A 237 4.81 -22.53 -31.84
C LEU A 237 4.35 -22.31 -30.41
N THR A 238 3.33 -23.04 -29.99
CA THR A 238 2.85 -23.03 -28.60
C THR A 238 2.73 -24.46 -28.08
N PHE A 239 3.01 -24.64 -26.78
CA PHE A 239 2.92 -25.92 -26.09
C PHE A 239 2.08 -25.74 -24.85
N ASP A 240 1.01 -26.52 -24.75
CA ASP A 240 0.09 -26.49 -23.62
C ASP A 240 0.37 -27.66 -22.65
N ASP A 241 -0.24 -27.64 -21.46
CA ASP A 241 -0.23 -28.70 -20.42
C ASP A 241 1.15 -29.02 -19.82
N GLY A 242 2.19 -28.32 -20.20
CA GLY A 242 3.51 -28.51 -19.63
C GLY A 242 3.70 -27.85 -18.26
N PRO A 243 4.93 -27.87 -17.71
CA PRO A 243 6.05 -28.70 -18.14
C PRO A 243 5.83 -30.20 -17.86
N GLY A 244 6.47 -31.06 -18.63
CA GLY A 244 6.35 -32.52 -18.53
C GLY A 244 7.64 -33.24 -18.93
N GLN A 245 7.61 -34.59 -18.93
CA GLN A 245 8.77 -35.44 -19.21
C GLN A 245 9.45 -35.20 -20.56
N TYR A 246 8.74 -34.65 -21.54
CA TYR A 246 9.28 -34.37 -22.85
C TYR A 246 9.73 -32.91 -23.05
N THR A 247 9.44 -32.03 -22.11
CA THR A 247 9.71 -30.59 -22.23
C THR A 247 11.18 -30.31 -22.49
N GLU A 248 12.08 -30.98 -21.79
CA GLU A 248 13.52 -30.77 -21.98
C GLU A 248 13.99 -31.15 -23.38
N ARG A 249 13.44 -32.24 -23.98
CA ARG A 249 13.75 -32.63 -25.35
C ARG A 249 13.25 -31.61 -26.36
N ILE A 250 12.06 -31.04 -26.16
CA ILE A 250 11.52 -29.95 -26.97
C ILE A 250 12.45 -28.73 -26.90
N LEU A 251 12.86 -28.32 -25.70
CA LEU A 251 13.75 -27.18 -25.49
C LEU A 251 15.12 -27.37 -26.17
N ASN A 252 15.67 -28.57 -26.10
CA ASN A 252 16.92 -28.90 -26.81
C ASN A 252 16.77 -28.78 -28.34
N THR A 253 15.63 -29.21 -28.88
CA THR A 253 15.32 -29.11 -30.30
C THR A 253 15.13 -27.64 -30.73
N LEU A 254 14.42 -26.84 -29.94
CA LEU A 254 14.25 -25.41 -30.21
C LEU A 254 15.60 -24.70 -30.19
N ALA A 255 16.42 -24.95 -29.15
CA ALA A 255 17.75 -24.36 -29.04
C ALA A 255 18.66 -24.73 -30.22
N ALA A 256 18.66 -25.99 -30.65
CA ALA A 256 19.46 -26.46 -31.78
C ALA A 256 19.07 -25.82 -33.12
N ASN A 257 17.85 -25.32 -33.24
CA ASN A 257 17.31 -24.67 -34.44
C ASN A 257 17.19 -23.15 -34.32
N GLY A 258 17.64 -22.54 -33.21
CA GLY A 258 17.50 -21.12 -32.93
C GLY A 258 16.04 -20.66 -32.87
N ALA A 259 15.12 -21.58 -32.58
CA ALA A 259 13.69 -21.33 -32.51
C ALA A 259 13.24 -21.02 -31.07
N LYS A 260 12.15 -20.27 -30.96
CA LYS A 260 11.48 -19.96 -29.70
C LYS A 260 10.04 -20.42 -29.76
N ALA A 261 9.44 -20.60 -28.59
CA ALA A 261 8.04 -20.99 -28.45
C ALA A 261 7.41 -20.34 -27.23
N THR A 262 6.10 -20.35 -27.15
CA THR A 262 5.33 -20.00 -25.96
C THR A 262 4.88 -21.29 -25.26
N PHE A 263 5.12 -21.39 -23.97
CA PHE A 263 4.73 -22.52 -23.14
C PHE A 263 3.61 -22.11 -22.18
N PHE A 264 2.39 -22.58 -22.44
CA PHE A 264 1.24 -22.42 -21.58
C PHE A 264 1.24 -23.52 -20.52
N MET A 265 1.67 -23.17 -19.32
CA MET A 265 1.99 -24.16 -18.28
C MET A 265 0.88 -24.29 -17.23
N LEU A 266 0.68 -25.54 -16.76
CA LEU A 266 -0.15 -25.84 -15.61
C LEU A 266 0.61 -25.57 -14.31
N GLY A 267 0.00 -24.84 -13.38
CA GLY A 267 0.62 -24.52 -12.09
C GLY A 267 1.02 -25.74 -11.28
N THR A 268 0.27 -26.83 -11.37
CA THR A 268 0.56 -28.12 -10.72
C THR A 268 1.84 -28.78 -11.22
N ASN A 269 2.23 -28.53 -12.47
CA ASN A 269 3.39 -29.17 -13.09
C ASN A 269 4.71 -28.42 -12.84
N ILE A 270 4.67 -27.09 -12.63
CA ILE A 270 5.85 -26.23 -12.46
C ILE A 270 6.79 -26.77 -11.36
N PRO A 271 6.33 -27.14 -10.15
CA PRO A 271 7.23 -27.61 -9.09
C PRO A 271 7.94 -28.93 -9.41
N ASN A 272 7.38 -29.73 -10.33
CA ASN A 272 7.93 -31.03 -10.69
C ASN A 272 9.05 -30.92 -11.74
N TYR A 273 9.14 -29.81 -12.48
CA TYR A 273 10.10 -29.59 -13.57
C TYR A 273 10.75 -28.20 -13.52
N PRO A 274 11.32 -27.79 -12.37
CA PRO A 274 11.83 -26.42 -12.19
C PRO A 274 12.97 -26.08 -13.16
N ASP A 275 13.84 -27.04 -13.49
CA ASP A 275 14.98 -26.82 -14.39
C ASP A 275 14.52 -26.61 -15.85
N ALA A 276 13.44 -27.28 -16.26
CA ALA A 276 12.86 -27.06 -17.59
C ALA A 276 12.28 -25.63 -17.70
N VAL A 277 11.61 -25.11 -16.68
CA VAL A 277 11.07 -23.74 -16.66
C VAL A 277 12.19 -22.72 -16.70
N LYS A 278 13.24 -22.86 -15.89
CA LYS A 278 14.42 -21.98 -15.93
C LYS A 278 15.11 -22.00 -17.30
N LYS A 279 15.14 -23.18 -17.93
CA LYS A 279 15.70 -23.33 -19.28
C LYS A 279 14.85 -22.64 -20.34
N MET A 280 13.51 -22.72 -20.26
CA MET A 280 12.62 -21.93 -21.12
C MET A 280 12.98 -20.45 -21.05
N GLU A 281 13.08 -19.89 -19.84
CA GLU A 281 13.47 -18.50 -19.61
C GLU A 281 14.83 -18.17 -20.22
N SER A 282 15.85 -19.00 -19.96
CA SER A 282 17.22 -18.78 -20.46
C SER A 282 17.32 -18.85 -21.99
N LEU A 283 16.43 -19.57 -22.65
CA LEU A 283 16.35 -19.66 -24.11
C LEU A 283 15.50 -18.52 -24.72
N GLY A 284 14.91 -17.66 -23.88
CA GLY A 284 14.04 -16.58 -24.30
C GLY A 284 12.73 -17.08 -24.93
N CYS A 285 12.21 -18.20 -24.44
CA CYS A 285 10.84 -18.65 -24.71
C CYS A 285 9.87 -17.88 -23.83
N GLU A 286 8.63 -17.71 -24.31
CA GLU A 286 7.57 -17.06 -23.53
C GLU A 286 7.00 -18.04 -22.51
N LEU A 287 6.94 -17.61 -21.24
CA LEU A 287 6.31 -18.34 -20.14
C LEU A 287 4.87 -17.86 -20.01
N ALA A 288 3.90 -18.73 -20.24
CA ALA A 288 2.50 -18.40 -20.24
C ALA A 288 1.69 -19.30 -19.28
N ASN A 289 0.51 -18.85 -18.93
CA ASN A 289 -0.35 -19.47 -17.92
C ASN A 289 -1.45 -20.29 -18.57
N HIS A 290 -1.60 -21.56 -18.15
CA HIS A 290 -2.68 -22.47 -18.59
C HIS A 290 -3.56 -22.91 -17.42
N THR A 291 -3.76 -22.04 -16.43
CA THR A 291 -4.43 -22.29 -15.16
C THR A 291 -3.63 -23.17 -14.20
N PHE A 292 -4.14 -23.40 -13.00
CA PHE A 292 -3.43 -24.17 -11.99
C PHE A 292 -3.53 -25.67 -12.24
N ASP A 293 -4.74 -26.20 -12.44
CA ASP A 293 -5.03 -27.64 -12.58
C ASP A 293 -5.93 -27.99 -13.77
N HIS A 294 -5.91 -27.14 -14.83
CA HIS A 294 -6.62 -27.35 -16.10
C HIS A 294 -8.15 -27.34 -16.01
N LYS A 295 -8.74 -26.55 -15.11
CA LYS A 295 -10.19 -26.43 -15.01
C LYS A 295 -10.80 -25.59 -16.12
N ASP A 296 -12.01 -25.92 -16.55
CA ASP A 296 -12.81 -25.10 -17.45
C ASP A 296 -13.25 -23.81 -16.72
N LEU A 297 -12.58 -22.71 -17.04
CA LEU A 297 -12.79 -21.41 -16.37
C LEU A 297 -14.22 -20.89 -16.54
N ALA A 298 -14.91 -21.23 -17.65
CA ALA A 298 -16.28 -20.76 -17.88
C ALA A 298 -17.30 -21.37 -16.91
N THR A 299 -16.94 -22.42 -16.19
CA THR A 299 -17.79 -23.11 -15.20
C THR A 299 -17.53 -22.63 -13.77
N LEU A 300 -16.52 -21.79 -13.54
CA LEU A 300 -16.07 -21.37 -12.21
C LEU A 300 -16.65 -20.01 -11.82
N ASP A 301 -16.70 -19.76 -10.51
CA ASP A 301 -16.98 -18.44 -9.98
C ASP A 301 -15.74 -17.51 -10.06
N THR A 302 -15.94 -16.22 -9.83
CA THR A 302 -14.91 -15.18 -9.90
C THR A 302 -13.67 -15.50 -9.06
N THR A 303 -13.88 -15.96 -7.83
CA THR A 303 -12.78 -16.25 -6.89
C THR A 303 -11.99 -17.47 -7.33
N ALA A 304 -12.67 -18.50 -7.82
CA ALA A 304 -12.03 -19.70 -8.34
C ALA A 304 -11.23 -19.41 -9.62
N ILE A 305 -11.75 -18.56 -10.53
CA ILE A 305 -11.02 -18.10 -11.73
C ILE A 305 -9.74 -17.35 -11.33
N GLN A 306 -9.83 -16.42 -10.37
CA GLN A 306 -8.67 -15.67 -9.88
C GLN A 306 -7.61 -16.62 -9.30
N ASN A 307 -8.03 -17.60 -8.48
CA ASN A 307 -7.12 -18.55 -7.86
C ASN A 307 -6.42 -19.43 -8.89
N GLU A 308 -7.11 -19.88 -9.93
CA GLU A 308 -6.51 -20.70 -11.02
C GLU A 308 -5.37 -19.96 -11.72
N VAL A 309 -5.54 -18.66 -11.97
CA VAL A 309 -4.52 -17.85 -12.64
C VAL A 309 -3.42 -17.39 -11.69
N SER A 310 -3.78 -16.85 -10.51
CA SER A 310 -2.80 -16.33 -9.56
C SER A 310 -1.88 -17.41 -9.01
N SER A 311 -2.42 -18.58 -8.66
CA SER A 311 -1.62 -19.69 -8.12
C SER A 311 -0.54 -20.19 -9.09
N THR A 312 -0.82 -20.18 -10.39
CA THR A 312 0.17 -20.49 -11.42
C THR A 312 1.23 -19.38 -11.53
N ASN A 313 0.81 -18.13 -11.55
CA ASN A 313 1.74 -16.99 -11.57
C ASN A 313 2.62 -16.92 -10.33
N ASP A 314 2.11 -17.26 -9.16
CA ASP A 314 2.89 -17.34 -7.91
C ASP A 314 4.02 -18.40 -8.01
N LYS A 315 3.74 -19.56 -8.64
CA LYS A 315 4.75 -20.60 -8.88
C LYS A 315 5.84 -20.10 -9.83
N LEU A 316 5.46 -19.45 -10.93
CA LEU A 316 6.41 -18.87 -11.86
C LEU A 316 7.25 -17.77 -11.19
N ASN A 317 6.61 -16.83 -10.50
CA ASN A 317 7.29 -15.75 -9.81
C ASN A 317 8.30 -16.25 -8.77
N ALA A 318 7.93 -17.27 -8.00
CA ALA A 318 8.84 -17.89 -7.03
C ALA A 318 10.05 -18.57 -7.69
N LEU A 319 9.95 -19.01 -8.95
CA LEU A 319 10.99 -19.78 -9.63
C LEU A 319 11.89 -18.93 -10.53
N VAL A 320 11.33 -17.97 -11.25
CA VAL A 320 12.02 -17.13 -12.26
C VAL A 320 11.95 -15.63 -12.00
N GLY A 321 11.24 -15.19 -10.94
CA GLY A 321 11.19 -13.80 -10.52
C GLY A 321 10.06 -12.97 -11.15
N HIS A 322 9.23 -13.57 -12.01
CA HIS A 322 8.04 -12.93 -12.59
C HIS A 322 6.95 -13.96 -12.89
N GLY A 323 5.70 -13.51 -13.01
CA GLY A 323 4.57 -14.30 -13.49
C GLY A 323 4.44 -14.28 -15.01
N ALA A 324 3.49 -15.03 -15.53
CA ALA A 324 3.11 -15.01 -16.94
C ALA A 324 2.31 -13.74 -17.28
N SER A 325 2.52 -13.23 -18.50
CA SER A 325 1.79 -12.08 -19.05
C SER A 325 0.65 -12.50 -19.99
N LEU A 326 0.58 -13.78 -20.35
CA LEU A 326 -0.41 -14.36 -21.26
C LEU A 326 -1.14 -15.53 -20.58
N VAL A 327 -2.42 -15.68 -20.88
CA VAL A 327 -3.24 -16.81 -20.41
C VAL A 327 -3.87 -17.52 -21.60
N ARG A 328 -3.86 -18.85 -21.59
CA ARG A 328 -4.69 -19.65 -22.47
C ARG A 328 -5.70 -20.42 -21.60
N PRO A 329 -7.01 -20.14 -21.76
CA PRO A 329 -8.01 -20.89 -21.00
C PRO A 329 -8.04 -22.34 -21.49
N PRO A 330 -8.09 -23.34 -20.58
CA PRO A 330 -8.29 -24.72 -20.94
C PRO A 330 -9.50 -24.92 -21.86
N TYR A 331 -9.39 -25.84 -22.81
CA TYR A 331 -10.44 -26.11 -23.81
C TYR A 331 -10.82 -24.92 -24.70
N GLY A 332 -10.08 -23.80 -24.63
CA GLY A 332 -10.45 -22.54 -25.27
C GLY A 332 -11.75 -21.95 -24.69
N SER A 333 -12.18 -22.41 -23.51
CA SER A 333 -13.47 -22.09 -22.92
C SER A 333 -13.38 -20.82 -22.07
N TYR A 334 -14.16 -19.81 -22.43
CA TYR A 334 -14.27 -18.56 -21.67
C TYR A 334 -15.61 -17.87 -21.91
N ASN A 335 -16.02 -17.03 -20.96
CA ASN A 335 -17.22 -16.20 -21.04
C ASN A 335 -16.90 -14.75 -20.63
N SER A 336 -17.91 -13.89 -20.50
CA SER A 336 -17.73 -12.48 -20.11
C SER A 336 -17.14 -12.34 -18.70
N THR A 337 -17.47 -13.24 -17.78
CA THR A 337 -16.93 -13.24 -16.40
C THR A 337 -15.43 -13.55 -16.45
N VAL A 338 -15.01 -14.59 -17.16
CA VAL A 338 -13.60 -14.95 -17.35
C VAL A 338 -12.81 -13.76 -17.91
N LYS A 339 -13.35 -13.11 -18.98
CA LYS A 339 -12.72 -11.90 -19.57
C LYS A 339 -12.56 -10.74 -18.58
N SER A 340 -13.54 -10.54 -17.70
CA SER A 340 -13.50 -9.43 -16.75
C SER A 340 -12.57 -9.68 -15.57
N VAL A 341 -12.30 -10.95 -15.24
CA VAL A 341 -11.52 -11.37 -14.08
C VAL A 341 -10.04 -11.55 -14.40
N ILE A 342 -9.75 -12.10 -15.60
CA ILE A 342 -8.37 -12.29 -16.06
C ILE A 342 -7.84 -10.98 -16.63
N GLY A 343 -6.96 -10.30 -15.90
CA GLY A 343 -6.33 -9.04 -16.30
C GLY A 343 -5.23 -9.17 -17.37
N PHE A 344 -5.11 -10.33 -18.04
CA PHE A 344 -4.08 -10.65 -19.03
C PHE A 344 -4.69 -10.94 -20.41
N PRO A 345 -3.96 -10.72 -21.52
CA PRO A 345 -4.37 -11.17 -22.82
C PRO A 345 -4.61 -12.68 -22.86
N MET A 346 -5.77 -13.08 -23.40
CA MET A 346 -6.11 -14.48 -23.61
C MET A 346 -5.77 -14.88 -25.06
N ILE A 347 -4.93 -15.91 -25.18
CA ILE A 347 -4.44 -16.40 -26.46
C ILE A 347 -5.06 -17.77 -26.73
N LEU A 348 -5.74 -17.90 -27.85
CA LEU A 348 -6.23 -19.17 -28.36
C LEU A 348 -5.27 -19.72 -29.43
N TRP A 349 -5.62 -20.81 -30.03
CA TRP A 349 -4.91 -21.41 -31.16
C TRP A 349 -5.73 -21.34 -32.44
N SER A 350 -5.07 -21.36 -33.59
CA SER A 350 -5.70 -21.38 -34.88
C SER A 350 -5.60 -22.74 -35.61
N ILE A 351 -4.65 -23.55 -35.15
CA ILE A 351 -4.41 -24.94 -35.60
C ILE A 351 -4.06 -25.73 -34.35
N ASP A 352 -4.75 -26.84 -34.17
CA ASP A 352 -4.51 -27.81 -33.09
C ASP A 352 -3.58 -28.93 -33.56
#